data_232560ab087e007f23843446ae7b10cd
#
_entry.id   232560ab087e007f23843446ae7b10cd
#
_cell.length_a   1.000
_cell.length_b   1.000
_cell.length_c   1.000
_cell.angle_alpha   90.00
_cell.angle_beta   90.00
_cell.angle_gamma   90.00
#
_symmetry.space_group_name_H-M   'P 1'
#
loop_
_entity.id
_entity.type
_entity.pdbx_description
1 polymer ?
#
loop_
_entity_poly.entity_id
_entity_poly.type
_entity_poly.pdbx_seq_one_letter_code
_entity_poly.pdbx_strand_id
1 'polypeptide(L)'
;MKFYSTVAVLCIAGSNLFAQDVYQLFKAEGFTQENLFTNNIEGPCFDRYGNLYVVNYQKDGTIGYVKPNGDVSLFLTLPEGSTANSIQFNSKREMLLADFTGHNILKVNMKSRKVSVFSHDAFNQPNDFCINSKDQLFVSDPNWKDNTGKLWRVDKRGKAKLLDGAMGTTNGIELSPDEKILYVNESVQRKVWAFDVDDRGNVSNKRLFTEFADYGLDGMKCDRDGNLYIARYDKGVIAVFSPDGKLIREIALNGKKCSNLVFGGLNGKLVFVTLQDKKGMERFRNDIPGKNW
;
A
#
# COMPACT_ATOMS: atom_id res chain seq x y z
N MET A 1 -6.24 53.24 57.74
CA MET A 1 -5.30 52.26 57.27
C MET A 1 -6.07 51.18 56.46
N LYS A 2 -6.07 51.25 55.15
CA LYS A 2 -6.76 50.28 54.29
C LYS A 2 -5.70 49.35 53.66
N PHE A 3 -5.75 48.09 54.01
CA PHE A 3 -4.90 47.04 53.37
C PHE A 3 -5.50 46.63 52.05
N TYR A 4 -4.81 46.82 50.97
CA TYR A 4 -5.13 46.23 49.67
C TYR A 4 -4.38 44.89 49.53
N SER A 5 -5.15 43.82 49.47
CA SER A 5 -4.64 42.47 49.19
C SER A 5 -4.53 42.27 47.68
N THR A 6 -3.31 42.15 47.18
CA THR A 6 -3.04 41.86 45.75
C THR A 6 -3.07 40.36 45.53
N VAL A 7 -4.09 39.89 44.79
CA VAL A 7 -4.15 38.50 44.34
C VAL A 7 -3.30 38.36 43.09
N ALA A 8 -2.21 37.63 43.19
CA ALA A 8 -1.40 37.25 42.03
C ALA A 8 -2.07 36.05 41.32
N VAL A 9 -2.56 36.30 40.09
CA VAL A 9 -3.04 35.24 39.20
C VAL A 9 -1.84 34.58 38.56
N LEU A 10 -1.54 33.35 38.97
CA LEU A 10 -0.53 32.51 38.36
C LEU A 10 -1.10 31.95 37.04
N CYS A 11 -0.73 32.56 35.92
CA CYS A 11 -0.95 31.95 34.60
C CYS A 11 -0.05 30.74 34.43
N ILE A 12 -0.60 29.54 34.62
CA ILE A 12 0.05 28.31 34.23
C ILE A 12 -0.05 28.26 32.71
N ALA A 13 1.04 28.64 32.02
CA ALA A 13 1.22 28.38 30.59
C ALA A 13 1.30 26.86 30.44
N GLY A 14 0.20 26.24 30.04
CA GLY A 14 0.17 24.85 29.61
C GLY A 14 1.07 24.72 28.38
N SER A 15 2.32 24.26 28.57
CA SER A 15 3.17 23.77 27.49
C SER A 15 2.47 22.55 26.92
N ASN A 16 1.84 22.71 25.74
CA ASN A 16 1.53 21.62 24.84
C ASN A 16 2.86 20.99 24.42
N LEU A 17 3.37 20.09 25.23
CA LEU A 17 4.36 19.10 24.81
C LEU A 17 3.68 18.29 23.72
N PHE A 18 3.87 18.68 22.44
CA PHE A 18 3.66 17.78 21.33
C PHE A 18 4.43 16.51 21.69
N ALA A 19 3.72 15.39 21.75
CA ALA A 19 4.34 14.10 21.96
C ALA A 19 5.46 13.99 20.90
N GLN A 20 6.72 14.13 21.35
CA GLN A 20 7.87 13.91 20.47
C GLN A 20 7.71 12.52 19.91
N ASP A 21 7.88 12.39 18.60
CA ASP A 21 7.79 11.12 17.89
C ASP A 21 8.65 10.08 18.62
N VAL A 22 7.99 9.16 19.32
CA VAL A 22 8.60 8.13 20.16
C VAL A 22 9.36 7.11 19.32
N TYR A 23 9.12 7.08 17.98
CA TYR A 23 9.68 6.09 17.08
C TYR A 23 11.05 6.48 16.57
N GLN A 24 12.01 5.54 16.69
CA GLN A 24 13.32 5.68 16.08
C GLN A 24 13.20 5.57 14.55
N LEU A 25 13.89 6.45 13.80
CA LEU A 25 13.91 6.40 12.34
C LEU A 25 14.40 5.04 11.84
N PHE A 26 13.70 4.48 10.87
CA PHE A 26 14.06 3.26 10.15
C PHE A 26 14.19 2.01 11.01
N LYS A 27 13.62 2.01 12.21
CA LYS A 27 13.56 0.85 13.08
C LYS A 27 12.14 0.31 13.14
N ALA A 28 11.96 -0.92 12.69
CA ALA A 28 10.66 -1.58 12.72
C ALA A 28 10.31 -2.08 14.11
N GLU A 29 9.02 -1.98 14.43
CA GLU A 29 8.40 -2.52 15.64
C GLU A 29 7.04 -3.16 15.31
N GLY A 30 6.57 -4.09 16.15
CA GLY A 30 5.23 -4.67 16.03
C GLY A 30 4.16 -3.56 16.11
N PHE A 31 3.15 -3.66 15.23
CA PHE A 31 2.02 -2.73 15.25
C PHE A 31 0.71 -3.40 15.64
N THR A 32 0.38 -4.55 15.06
CA THR A 32 -0.74 -5.39 15.46
C THR A 32 -0.26 -6.59 16.27
N GLN A 33 -1.16 -7.27 16.95
CA GLN A 33 -0.88 -8.62 17.43
C GLN A 33 -0.62 -9.55 16.24
N GLU A 34 0.20 -10.58 16.45
CA GLU A 34 0.41 -11.65 15.46
C GLU A 34 -0.84 -12.55 15.36
N ASN A 35 -1.00 -13.25 14.25
CA ASN A 35 -2.09 -14.21 13.96
C ASN A 35 -3.51 -13.60 13.95
N LEU A 36 -3.63 -12.28 13.71
CA LEU A 36 -4.94 -11.64 13.51
C LEU A 36 -5.44 -11.78 12.07
N PHE A 37 -4.54 -11.99 11.12
CA PHE A 37 -4.84 -12.16 9.70
C PHE A 37 -4.51 -13.58 9.24
N THR A 38 -4.82 -13.88 7.99
CA THR A 38 -4.35 -15.12 7.36
C THR A 38 -2.90 -14.93 6.84
N ASN A 39 -2.31 -16.00 6.30
CA ASN A 39 -1.03 -15.92 5.58
C ASN A 39 -1.14 -15.19 4.23
N ASN A 40 -2.34 -14.71 3.86
CA ASN A 40 -2.59 -13.88 2.69
C ASN A 40 -2.83 -12.41 3.08
N ILE A 41 -2.33 -11.95 4.23
CA ILE A 41 -2.40 -10.54 4.63
C ILE A 41 -1.71 -9.68 3.59
N GLU A 42 -2.42 -8.67 3.06
CA GLU A 42 -2.02 -7.84 1.94
C GLU A 42 -2.76 -6.50 1.91
N GLY A 43 -2.49 -5.68 0.90
CA GLY A 43 -3.21 -4.51 0.47
C GLY A 43 -3.52 -3.48 1.55
N PRO A 44 -2.56 -3.08 2.41
CA PRO A 44 -2.81 -2.05 3.41
C PRO A 44 -3.06 -0.70 2.71
N CYS A 45 -4.16 -0.04 3.08
CA CYS A 45 -4.51 1.26 2.49
C CYS A 45 -5.21 2.17 3.51
N PHE A 46 -4.82 3.44 3.55
CA PHE A 46 -5.52 4.46 4.31
C PHE A 46 -6.60 5.14 3.47
N ASP A 47 -7.75 5.36 4.09
CA ASP A 47 -8.69 6.31 3.53
C ASP A 47 -8.24 7.77 3.83
N ARG A 48 -8.91 8.75 3.22
CA ARG A 48 -8.61 10.17 3.43
C ARG A 48 -8.83 10.69 4.86
N TYR A 49 -9.46 9.88 5.71
CA TYR A 49 -9.71 10.22 7.12
C TYR A 49 -8.66 9.60 8.06
N GLY A 50 -7.69 8.87 7.50
CA GLY A 50 -6.64 8.19 8.26
C GLY A 50 -7.08 6.85 8.84
N ASN A 51 -8.14 6.24 8.32
CA ASN A 51 -8.54 4.88 8.69
C ASN A 51 -7.77 3.87 7.84
N LEU A 52 -7.14 2.89 8.49
CA LEU A 52 -6.37 1.84 7.84
C LEU A 52 -7.26 0.60 7.59
N TYR A 53 -7.22 0.12 6.37
CA TYR A 53 -7.87 -1.13 5.96
C TYR A 53 -6.83 -2.10 5.42
N VAL A 54 -7.04 -3.40 5.69
CA VAL A 54 -6.13 -4.49 5.30
C VAL A 54 -6.96 -5.71 4.93
N VAL A 55 -6.56 -6.44 3.89
CA VAL A 55 -7.29 -7.63 3.45
C VAL A 55 -7.01 -8.85 4.32
N ASN A 56 -7.95 -9.80 4.32
CA ASN A 56 -7.82 -11.16 4.88
C ASN A 56 -7.70 -11.22 6.42
N TYR A 57 -8.51 -10.41 7.12
CA TYR A 57 -8.64 -10.46 8.57
C TYR A 57 -9.35 -11.74 9.03
N GLN A 58 -8.69 -12.54 9.89
CA GLN A 58 -9.12 -13.84 10.43
C GLN A 58 -9.35 -14.94 9.38
N LYS A 59 -9.92 -14.62 8.23
CA LYS A 59 -10.14 -15.55 7.11
C LYS A 59 -10.00 -14.82 5.77
N ASP A 60 -9.68 -15.56 4.73
CA ASP A 60 -9.64 -15.01 3.37
C ASP A 60 -11.02 -14.51 2.94
N GLY A 61 -11.04 -13.50 2.07
CA GLY A 61 -12.27 -12.85 1.63
C GLY A 61 -12.89 -11.88 2.63
N THR A 62 -12.08 -11.35 3.57
CA THR A 62 -12.52 -10.30 4.50
C THR A 62 -11.62 -9.07 4.43
N ILE A 63 -12.16 -7.94 4.86
CA ILE A 63 -11.42 -6.68 5.05
C ILE A 63 -11.43 -6.35 6.54
N GLY A 64 -10.24 -6.16 7.11
CA GLY A 64 -10.04 -5.66 8.47
C GLY A 64 -9.95 -4.13 8.50
N TYR A 65 -10.49 -3.54 9.55
CA TYR A 65 -10.25 -2.15 9.96
C TYR A 65 -9.25 -2.15 11.10
N VAL A 66 -8.12 -1.48 10.92
CA VAL A 66 -7.03 -1.41 11.90
C VAL A 66 -7.06 -0.04 12.57
N LYS A 67 -7.24 -0.03 13.90
CA LYS A 67 -7.25 1.19 14.70
C LYS A 67 -5.83 1.75 14.91
N PRO A 68 -5.69 3.02 15.27
CA PRO A 68 -4.38 3.64 15.54
C PRO A 68 -3.53 2.94 16.63
N ASN A 69 -4.17 2.23 17.56
CA ASN A 69 -3.51 1.45 18.59
C ASN A 69 -3.12 0.02 18.19
N GLY A 70 -3.43 -0.37 16.94
CA GLY A 70 -3.13 -1.71 16.39
C GLY A 70 -4.24 -2.76 16.59
N ASP A 71 -5.33 -2.41 17.29
CA ASP A 71 -6.50 -3.30 17.37
C ASP A 71 -7.15 -3.45 15.99
N VAL A 72 -7.65 -4.65 15.70
CA VAL A 72 -8.29 -4.95 14.41
C VAL A 72 -9.72 -5.43 14.63
N SER A 73 -10.62 -4.97 13.78
CA SER A 73 -12.02 -5.43 13.73
C SER A 73 -12.44 -5.73 12.29
N LEU A 74 -13.41 -6.63 12.12
CA LEU A 74 -13.98 -6.93 10.82
C LEU A 74 -14.71 -5.69 10.27
N PHE A 75 -14.29 -5.23 9.08
CA PHE A 75 -14.98 -4.17 8.37
C PHE A 75 -16.03 -4.74 7.40
N LEU A 76 -15.65 -5.74 6.59
CA LEU A 76 -16.48 -6.30 5.52
C LEU A 76 -16.11 -7.76 5.25
N THR A 77 -17.11 -8.58 4.93
CA THR A 77 -16.93 -9.89 4.27
C THR A 77 -17.31 -9.74 2.80
N LEU A 78 -16.44 -10.17 1.90
CA LEU A 78 -16.65 -10.16 0.46
C LEU A 78 -17.67 -11.22 0.05
N PRO A 79 -18.25 -11.12 -1.16
CA PRO A 79 -19.07 -12.18 -1.72
C PRO A 79 -18.34 -13.52 -1.76
N GLU A 80 -19.08 -14.61 -1.73
CA GLU A 80 -18.51 -15.97 -1.85
C GLU A 80 -17.67 -16.09 -3.13
N GLY A 81 -16.51 -16.73 -3.02
CA GLY A 81 -15.55 -16.89 -4.12
C GLY A 81 -14.63 -15.68 -4.34
N SER A 82 -14.82 -14.58 -3.62
CA SER A 82 -13.97 -13.39 -3.73
C SER A 82 -12.91 -13.34 -2.63
N THR A 83 -11.67 -13.06 -3.01
CA THR A 83 -10.55 -12.76 -2.10
C THR A 83 -9.75 -11.60 -2.66
N ALA A 84 -9.77 -10.48 -1.94
CA ALA A 84 -9.01 -9.30 -2.35
C ALA A 84 -7.53 -9.44 -1.98
N ASN A 85 -6.66 -8.86 -2.83
CA ASN A 85 -5.23 -8.76 -2.58
C ASN A 85 -4.76 -7.31 -2.40
N SER A 86 -5.45 -6.32 -2.95
CA SER A 86 -5.09 -4.91 -2.82
C SER A 86 -6.32 -4.02 -2.61
N ILE A 87 -6.10 -2.87 -1.97
CA ILE A 87 -7.10 -1.84 -1.69
C ILE A 87 -6.61 -0.49 -2.21
N GLN A 88 -7.49 0.27 -2.86
CA GLN A 88 -7.31 1.69 -3.14
C GLN A 88 -8.64 2.44 -2.97
N PHE A 89 -8.58 3.76 -2.79
CA PHE A 89 -9.74 4.61 -2.75
C PHE A 89 -9.77 5.55 -3.95
N ASN A 90 -10.89 5.64 -4.64
CA ASN A 90 -11.07 6.59 -5.73
C ASN A 90 -11.47 8.00 -5.20
N SER A 91 -11.54 8.98 -6.11
CA SER A 91 -11.91 10.37 -5.76
C SER A 91 -13.32 10.48 -5.14
N LYS A 92 -14.21 9.52 -5.43
CA LYS A 92 -15.55 9.41 -4.84
C LYS A 92 -15.55 8.74 -3.47
N ARG A 93 -14.38 8.37 -2.93
CA ARG A 93 -14.20 7.67 -1.66
C ARG A 93 -14.82 6.26 -1.65
N GLU A 94 -14.97 5.64 -2.78
CA GLU A 94 -15.33 4.24 -2.89
C GLU A 94 -14.05 3.41 -2.74
N MET A 95 -14.11 2.31 -1.99
CA MET A 95 -13.01 1.37 -1.89
C MET A 95 -13.02 0.47 -3.12
N LEU A 96 -11.88 0.35 -3.78
CA LEU A 96 -11.64 -0.55 -4.90
C LEU A 96 -10.75 -1.69 -4.43
N LEU A 97 -11.02 -2.90 -4.90
CA LEU A 97 -10.35 -4.12 -4.46
C LEU A 97 -9.90 -4.94 -5.66
N ALA A 98 -8.64 -5.37 -5.69
CA ALA A 98 -8.17 -6.38 -6.64
C ALA A 98 -8.63 -7.76 -6.14
N ASP A 99 -9.64 -8.33 -6.77
CA ASP A 99 -10.21 -9.63 -6.40
C ASP A 99 -9.54 -10.74 -7.21
N PHE A 100 -8.48 -11.30 -6.65
CA PHE A 100 -7.63 -12.25 -7.37
C PHE A 100 -8.30 -13.62 -7.59
N THR A 101 -9.20 -14.04 -6.72
CA THR A 101 -9.96 -15.29 -6.90
C THR A 101 -11.21 -15.11 -7.75
N GLY A 102 -11.84 -13.93 -7.69
CA GLY A 102 -12.98 -13.59 -8.52
C GLY A 102 -12.60 -13.05 -9.92
N HIS A 103 -11.31 -12.87 -10.20
CA HIS A 103 -10.79 -12.39 -11.49
C HIS A 103 -11.37 -11.05 -11.95
N ASN A 104 -11.53 -10.11 -11.02
CA ASN A 104 -12.14 -8.81 -11.31
C ASN A 104 -11.63 -7.72 -10.36
N ILE A 105 -12.06 -6.47 -10.59
CA ILE A 105 -11.92 -5.39 -9.63
C ILE A 105 -13.29 -5.13 -9.01
N LEU A 106 -13.37 -5.23 -7.69
CA LEU A 106 -14.59 -4.92 -6.94
C LEU A 106 -14.60 -3.46 -6.51
N LYS A 107 -15.82 -2.97 -6.26
CA LYS A 107 -16.08 -1.66 -5.68
C LYS A 107 -16.99 -1.78 -4.48
N VAL A 108 -16.62 -1.12 -3.38
CA VAL A 108 -17.38 -1.07 -2.14
C VAL A 108 -17.87 0.35 -1.90
N ASN A 109 -19.16 0.50 -1.71
CA ASN A 109 -19.75 1.72 -1.18
C ASN A 109 -19.50 1.79 0.33
N MET A 110 -18.68 2.74 0.79
CA MET A 110 -18.24 2.82 2.19
C MET A 110 -19.37 3.05 3.20
N LYS A 111 -20.47 3.68 2.79
CA LYS A 111 -21.63 3.94 3.67
C LYS A 111 -22.53 2.73 3.82
N SER A 112 -22.94 2.12 2.69
CA SER A 112 -23.85 0.96 2.69
C SER A 112 -23.14 -0.37 2.80
N ARG A 113 -21.81 -0.40 2.64
CA ARG A 113 -20.96 -1.61 2.54
C ARG A 113 -21.36 -2.55 1.40
N LYS A 114 -22.14 -2.06 0.44
CA LYS A 114 -22.52 -2.85 -0.73
C LYS A 114 -21.32 -3.03 -1.65
N VAL A 115 -21.04 -4.29 -1.98
CA VAL A 115 -20.01 -4.71 -2.93
C VAL A 115 -20.64 -4.86 -4.32
N SER A 116 -19.93 -4.46 -5.35
CA SER A 116 -20.29 -4.65 -6.75
C SER A 116 -19.05 -4.81 -7.61
N VAL A 117 -19.15 -5.48 -8.75
CA VAL A 117 -18.07 -5.53 -9.73
C VAL A 117 -17.90 -4.15 -10.36
N PHE A 118 -16.67 -3.62 -10.33
CA PHE A 118 -16.29 -2.37 -10.96
C PHE A 118 -15.73 -2.59 -12.36
N SER A 119 -14.86 -3.59 -12.50
CA SER A 119 -14.27 -3.98 -13.78
C SER A 119 -14.24 -5.49 -13.88
N HIS A 120 -14.71 -6.01 -15.01
CA HIS A 120 -14.63 -7.42 -15.34
C HIS A 120 -14.11 -7.52 -16.77
N ASP A 121 -12.93 -8.09 -16.93
CA ASP A 121 -12.25 -8.26 -18.21
C ASP A 121 -11.44 -9.57 -18.18
N ALA A 122 -10.54 -9.77 -19.11
CA ALA A 122 -9.68 -10.97 -19.18
C ALA A 122 -8.54 -10.96 -18.13
N PHE A 123 -8.83 -10.56 -16.88
CA PHE A 123 -7.91 -10.69 -15.76
C PHE A 123 -7.68 -12.15 -15.42
N ASN A 124 -6.43 -12.47 -15.06
CA ASN A 124 -6.09 -13.78 -14.52
C ASN A 124 -6.19 -13.79 -12.99
N GLN A 125 -5.37 -13.01 -12.32
CA GLN A 125 -5.33 -12.89 -10.86
C GLN A 125 -4.92 -11.47 -10.48
N PRO A 126 -5.79 -10.45 -10.68
CA PRO A 126 -5.42 -9.07 -10.37
C PRO A 126 -4.90 -8.99 -8.94
N ASN A 127 -3.64 -8.58 -8.80
CA ASN A 127 -2.88 -8.68 -7.56
C ASN A 127 -2.79 -7.33 -6.85
N ASP A 128 -1.98 -6.41 -7.36
CA ASP A 128 -1.84 -5.07 -6.81
C ASP A 128 -2.25 -4.02 -7.84
N PHE A 129 -2.59 -2.82 -7.38
CA PHE A 129 -2.86 -1.70 -8.25
C PHE A 129 -2.59 -0.36 -7.57
N CYS A 130 -2.19 0.61 -8.35
CA CYS A 130 -2.15 2.02 -7.96
C CYS A 130 -3.19 2.82 -8.74
N ILE A 131 -3.53 4.00 -8.23
CA ILE A 131 -4.53 4.89 -8.81
C ILE A 131 -3.92 6.27 -9.04
N ASN A 132 -4.20 6.89 -10.17
CA ASN A 132 -3.78 8.26 -10.46
C ASN A 132 -4.87 9.29 -10.11
N SER A 133 -4.53 10.57 -10.21
CA SER A 133 -5.43 11.71 -9.95
C SER A 133 -6.67 11.78 -10.87
N LYS A 134 -6.68 11.01 -11.97
CA LYS A 134 -7.80 10.90 -12.93
C LYS A 134 -8.69 9.68 -12.67
N ASP A 135 -8.53 8.99 -11.53
CA ASP A 135 -9.20 7.73 -11.18
C ASP A 135 -8.94 6.58 -12.19
N GLN A 136 -7.76 6.57 -12.81
CA GLN A 136 -7.33 5.43 -13.62
C GLN A 136 -6.51 4.49 -12.74
N LEU A 137 -6.84 3.20 -12.76
CA LEU A 137 -6.06 2.16 -12.08
C LEU A 137 -5.01 1.61 -13.04
N PHE A 138 -3.83 1.33 -12.51
CA PHE A 138 -2.82 0.50 -13.16
C PHE A 138 -2.73 -0.79 -12.35
N VAL A 139 -3.00 -1.92 -12.97
CA VAL A 139 -3.23 -3.21 -12.30
C VAL A 139 -2.19 -4.22 -12.75
N SER A 140 -1.49 -4.82 -11.80
CA SER A 140 -0.65 -5.98 -12.02
C SER A 140 -1.51 -7.25 -12.01
N ASP A 141 -1.30 -8.14 -12.98
CA ASP A 141 -2.14 -9.33 -13.18
C ASP A 141 -1.23 -10.54 -13.48
N PRO A 142 -0.68 -11.18 -12.43
CA PRO A 142 0.22 -12.31 -12.59
C PRO A 142 -0.49 -13.59 -13.02
N ASN A 143 0.28 -14.47 -13.63
CA ASN A 143 0.00 -15.90 -13.72
C ASN A 143 1.14 -16.66 -13.01
N TRP A 144 0.92 -16.97 -11.75
CA TRP A 144 1.91 -17.63 -10.90
C TRP A 144 2.28 -19.02 -11.40
N LYS A 145 1.34 -19.72 -12.05
CA LYS A 145 1.57 -21.08 -12.57
C LYS A 145 2.62 -21.08 -13.68
N ASP A 146 2.56 -20.09 -14.57
CA ASP A 146 3.40 -20.03 -15.76
C ASP A 146 4.54 -19.03 -15.63
N ASN A 147 4.66 -18.35 -14.48
CA ASN A 147 5.62 -17.28 -14.18
C ASN A 147 5.56 -16.12 -15.21
N THR A 148 4.36 -15.78 -15.66
CA THR A 148 4.07 -14.68 -16.58
C THR A 148 3.14 -13.66 -15.91
N GLY A 149 2.86 -12.56 -16.58
CA GLY A 149 1.95 -11.55 -16.09
C GLY A 149 1.57 -10.53 -17.14
N LYS A 150 0.61 -9.72 -16.78
CA LYS A 150 0.07 -8.63 -17.58
C LYS A 150 0.05 -7.35 -16.79
N LEU A 151 0.03 -6.24 -17.52
CA LEU A 151 -0.19 -4.90 -16.99
C LEU A 151 -1.44 -4.34 -17.65
N TRP A 152 -2.40 -3.91 -16.83
CA TRP A 152 -3.65 -3.33 -17.30
C TRP A 152 -3.80 -1.87 -16.84
N ARG A 153 -4.58 -1.10 -17.60
CA ARG A 153 -5.19 0.14 -17.14
C ARG A 153 -6.70 -0.03 -17.11
N VAL A 154 -7.32 0.35 -15.99
CA VAL A 154 -8.77 0.42 -15.86
C VAL A 154 -9.18 1.88 -15.73
N ASP A 155 -10.07 2.35 -16.60
CA ASP A 155 -10.53 3.74 -16.55
C ASP A 155 -11.58 3.96 -15.43
N LYS A 156 -11.92 5.22 -15.15
CA LYS A 156 -12.89 5.61 -14.12
C LYS A 156 -14.31 5.05 -14.31
N ARG A 157 -14.58 4.39 -15.44
CA ARG A 157 -15.86 3.71 -15.73
C ARG A 157 -15.74 2.20 -15.59
N GLY A 158 -14.57 1.68 -15.27
CA GLY A 158 -14.30 0.26 -15.12
C GLY A 158 -13.91 -0.45 -16.42
N LYS A 159 -13.65 0.28 -17.51
CA LYS A 159 -13.20 -0.34 -18.78
C LYS A 159 -11.71 -0.61 -18.72
N ALA A 160 -11.33 -1.88 -18.84
CA ALA A 160 -9.95 -2.29 -18.86
C ALA A 160 -9.33 -2.17 -20.27
N LYS A 161 -8.03 -1.92 -20.30
CA LYS A 161 -7.16 -1.92 -21.48
C LYS A 161 -5.85 -2.60 -21.14
N LEU A 162 -5.46 -3.61 -21.89
CA LEU A 162 -4.14 -4.23 -21.77
C LEU A 162 -3.07 -3.20 -22.19
N LEU A 163 -2.06 -3.01 -21.33
CA LEU A 163 -0.92 -2.14 -21.59
C LEU A 163 0.33 -2.93 -22.00
N ASP A 164 0.61 -4.03 -21.30
CA ASP A 164 1.69 -4.96 -21.61
C ASP A 164 1.23 -6.40 -21.28
N GLY A 165 1.33 -7.30 -22.23
CA GLY A 165 0.94 -8.72 -22.09
C GLY A 165 2.13 -9.68 -22.02
N ALA A 166 3.37 -9.17 -22.00
CA ALA A 166 4.59 -9.96 -22.08
C ALA A 166 5.52 -9.68 -20.89
N MET A 167 4.96 -9.62 -19.68
CA MET A 167 5.72 -9.48 -18.44
C MET A 167 5.95 -10.83 -17.76
N GLY A 168 6.89 -10.85 -16.82
CA GLY A 168 7.04 -11.91 -15.83
C GLY A 168 5.93 -11.90 -14.79
N THR A 169 6.16 -12.50 -13.63
CA THR A 169 5.16 -12.56 -12.54
C THR A 169 4.97 -11.19 -11.90
N THR A 170 4.10 -10.38 -12.51
CA THR A 170 3.82 -9.01 -12.03
C THR A 170 3.22 -9.02 -10.62
N ASN A 171 3.69 -8.12 -9.75
CA ASN A 171 3.20 -8.00 -8.37
C ASN A 171 3.10 -6.52 -7.99
N GLY A 172 3.95 -6.00 -7.10
CA GLY A 172 3.91 -4.62 -6.69
C GLY A 172 3.92 -3.62 -7.85
N ILE A 173 3.10 -2.58 -7.75
CA ILE A 173 2.92 -1.56 -8.78
C ILE A 173 2.70 -0.20 -8.12
N GLU A 174 3.40 0.84 -8.59
CA GLU A 174 3.29 2.17 -8.01
C GLU A 174 3.63 3.28 -9.03
N LEU A 175 2.93 4.40 -8.93
CA LEU A 175 3.21 5.62 -9.70
C LEU A 175 4.18 6.53 -8.95
N SER A 176 5.07 7.19 -9.68
CA SER A 176 5.83 8.33 -9.15
C SER A 176 4.90 9.44 -8.63
N PRO A 177 5.38 10.37 -7.76
CA PRO A 177 4.55 11.45 -7.23
C PRO A 177 3.96 12.38 -8.30
N ASP A 178 4.65 12.58 -9.41
CA ASP A 178 4.20 13.37 -10.56
C ASP A 178 3.35 12.57 -11.57
N GLU A 179 3.09 11.29 -11.28
CA GLU A 179 2.32 10.35 -12.10
C GLU A 179 2.88 10.09 -13.52
N LYS A 180 4.15 10.44 -13.77
CA LYS A 180 4.79 10.28 -15.09
C LYS A 180 5.56 8.99 -15.26
N ILE A 181 5.88 8.31 -14.17
CA ILE A 181 6.57 7.03 -14.17
C ILE A 181 5.70 5.99 -13.47
N LEU A 182 5.53 4.84 -14.09
CA LEU A 182 4.91 3.66 -13.48
C LEU A 182 5.99 2.62 -13.23
N TYR A 183 6.13 2.23 -11.96
CA TYR A 183 6.99 1.13 -11.55
C TYR A 183 6.16 -0.14 -11.43
N VAL A 184 6.66 -1.24 -12.00
CA VAL A 184 6.04 -2.57 -11.90
C VAL A 184 7.14 -3.57 -11.61
N ASN A 185 6.97 -4.37 -10.55
CA ASN A 185 7.92 -5.44 -10.32
C ASN A 185 7.44 -6.79 -10.85
N GLU A 186 8.38 -7.66 -11.11
CA GLU A 186 8.22 -9.07 -11.43
C GLU A 186 8.82 -9.87 -10.27
N SER A 187 7.96 -10.45 -9.44
CA SER A 187 8.34 -11.09 -8.16
C SER A 187 9.34 -12.22 -8.34
N VAL A 188 9.04 -13.17 -9.23
CA VAL A 188 9.87 -14.36 -9.48
C VAL A 188 11.15 -14.00 -10.24
N GLN A 189 11.06 -13.09 -11.21
CA GLN A 189 12.18 -12.61 -12.00
C GLN A 189 13.06 -11.61 -11.24
N ARG A 190 12.58 -11.09 -10.12
CA ARG A 190 13.29 -10.15 -9.23
C ARG A 190 13.71 -8.85 -9.91
N LYS A 191 12.87 -8.36 -10.83
CA LYS A 191 13.12 -7.15 -11.62
C LYS A 191 12.08 -6.09 -11.29
N VAL A 192 12.49 -4.84 -11.31
CA VAL A 192 11.58 -3.69 -11.29
C VAL A 192 11.74 -2.96 -12.62
N TRP A 193 10.62 -2.78 -13.31
CA TRP A 193 10.53 -2.05 -14.55
C TRP A 193 9.97 -0.65 -14.31
N ALA A 194 10.45 0.34 -15.04
CA ALA A 194 9.88 1.66 -15.12
C ALA A 194 9.33 1.90 -16.53
N PHE A 195 8.14 2.50 -16.59
CA PHE A 195 7.48 2.91 -17.81
C PHE A 195 7.20 4.40 -17.75
N ASP A 196 7.30 5.11 -18.87
CA ASP A 196 6.76 6.45 -18.98
C ASP A 196 5.24 6.40 -19.15
N VAL A 197 4.52 7.31 -18.48
CA VAL A 197 3.06 7.39 -18.50
C VAL A 197 2.64 8.70 -19.15
N ASP A 198 1.80 8.61 -20.20
CA ASP A 198 1.24 9.79 -20.86
C ASP A 198 -0.03 10.30 -20.13
N ASP A 199 -0.51 11.48 -20.51
CA ASP A 199 -1.71 12.09 -19.94
C ASP A 199 -3.01 11.28 -20.10
N ARG A 200 -3.00 10.30 -21.00
CA ARG A 200 -4.12 9.36 -21.21
C ARG A 200 -3.96 8.07 -20.43
N GLY A 201 -2.83 7.90 -19.72
CA GLY A 201 -2.49 6.70 -18.98
C GLY A 201 -2.00 5.55 -19.88
N ASN A 202 -1.47 5.82 -21.07
CA ASN A 202 -0.75 4.81 -21.83
C ASN A 202 0.69 4.76 -21.35
N VAL A 203 1.30 3.58 -21.42
CA VAL A 203 2.69 3.36 -21.02
C VAL A 203 3.59 3.21 -22.25
N SER A 204 4.83 3.64 -22.11
CA SER A 204 5.87 3.54 -23.13
C SER A 204 7.24 3.45 -22.49
N ASN A 205 8.29 3.30 -23.29
CA ASN A 205 9.69 3.34 -22.86
C ASN A 205 9.99 2.44 -21.63
N LYS A 206 9.57 1.15 -21.72
CA LYS A 206 9.88 0.13 -20.72
C LYS A 206 11.39 0.01 -20.54
N ARG A 207 11.88 0.18 -19.31
CA ARG A 207 13.29 0.11 -18.98
C ARG A 207 13.50 -0.57 -17.64
N LEU A 208 14.61 -1.27 -17.47
CA LEU A 208 14.98 -1.85 -16.20
C LEU A 208 15.32 -0.72 -15.22
N PHE A 209 14.62 -0.70 -14.08
CA PHE A 209 14.90 0.25 -13.00
C PHE A 209 15.91 -0.34 -12.01
N THR A 210 15.69 -1.57 -11.56
CA THR A 210 16.64 -2.33 -10.73
C THR A 210 16.37 -3.83 -10.82
N GLU A 211 17.38 -4.64 -10.45
CA GLU A 211 17.31 -6.09 -10.43
C GLU A 211 18.00 -6.60 -9.15
N PHE A 212 17.49 -7.69 -8.60
CA PHE A 212 18.03 -8.30 -7.40
C PHE A 212 18.50 -9.73 -7.66
N ALA A 213 19.60 -10.12 -7.03
CA ALA A 213 20.17 -11.45 -7.17
C ALA A 213 19.38 -12.52 -6.39
N ASP A 214 18.68 -12.13 -5.31
CA ASP A 214 18.07 -13.02 -4.33
C ASP A 214 16.65 -12.59 -3.96
N TYR A 215 15.92 -13.44 -3.29
CA TYR A 215 14.58 -13.23 -2.70
C TYR A 215 13.53 -12.60 -3.64
N GLY A 216 12.27 -12.73 -3.28
CA GLY A 216 11.15 -12.18 -4.06
C GLY A 216 10.95 -10.67 -3.89
N LEU A 217 10.12 -10.13 -4.77
CA LEU A 217 9.61 -8.77 -4.69
C LEU A 217 8.09 -8.82 -4.49
N ASP A 218 7.56 -7.90 -3.67
CA ASP A 218 6.14 -7.80 -3.41
C ASP A 218 5.69 -6.34 -3.52
N GLY A 219 4.79 -5.85 -2.69
CA GLY A 219 4.25 -4.50 -2.79
C GLY A 219 5.30 -3.39 -2.83
N MET A 220 4.94 -2.26 -3.43
CA MET A 220 5.80 -1.08 -3.56
C MET A 220 5.03 0.20 -3.28
N LYS A 221 5.70 1.22 -2.72
CA LYS A 221 5.15 2.58 -2.57
C LYS A 221 6.23 3.63 -2.79
N CYS A 222 5.82 4.83 -3.23
CA CYS A 222 6.71 5.99 -3.32
C CYS A 222 6.53 6.94 -2.13
N ASP A 223 7.62 7.56 -1.70
CA ASP A 223 7.55 8.75 -0.86
C ASP A 223 7.36 10.03 -1.72
N ARG A 224 7.22 11.17 -1.06
CA ARG A 224 6.99 12.47 -1.73
C ARG A 224 8.16 12.91 -2.62
N ASP A 225 9.37 12.51 -2.28
CA ASP A 225 10.58 12.87 -3.06
C ASP A 225 10.83 11.88 -4.22
N GLY A 226 9.94 10.87 -4.39
CA GLY A 226 9.98 9.89 -5.46
C GLY A 226 10.84 8.68 -5.18
N ASN A 227 11.34 8.51 -3.94
CA ASN A 227 12.04 7.29 -3.60
C ASN A 227 11.06 6.12 -3.58
N LEU A 228 11.48 4.98 -4.17
CA LEU A 228 10.67 3.77 -4.29
C LEU A 228 11.03 2.80 -3.16
N TYR A 229 10.03 2.44 -2.37
CA TYR A 229 10.09 1.47 -1.28
C TYR A 229 9.57 0.14 -1.77
N ILE A 230 10.38 -0.91 -1.68
CA ILE A 230 10.11 -2.24 -2.23
C ILE A 230 10.13 -3.28 -1.11
N ALA A 231 9.02 -3.99 -0.93
CA ALA A 231 8.97 -5.13 -0.02
C ALA A 231 9.79 -6.30 -0.61
N ARG A 232 10.85 -6.72 0.11
CA ARG A 232 11.71 -7.84 -0.27
C ARG A 232 11.23 -9.10 0.45
N TYR A 233 10.30 -9.81 -0.21
CA TYR A 233 9.66 -11.02 0.31
C TYR A 233 10.70 -12.12 0.60
N ASP A 234 10.58 -12.81 1.72
CA ASP A 234 11.51 -13.78 2.31
C ASP A 234 12.85 -13.19 2.82
N LYS A 235 13.27 -12.00 2.37
CA LYS A 235 14.44 -11.31 2.94
C LYS A 235 14.09 -10.61 4.26
N GLY A 236 12.89 -10.04 4.36
CA GLY A 236 12.43 -9.32 5.55
C GLY A 236 13.04 -7.92 5.65
N VAL A 237 13.10 -7.20 4.53
CA VAL A 237 13.53 -5.81 4.49
C VAL A 237 12.65 -5.00 3.54
N ILE A 238 12.54 -3.71 3.78
CA ILE A 238 12.07 -2.73 2.81
C ILE A 238 13.31 -2.09 2.18
N ALA A 239 13.53 -2.33 0.88
CA ALA A 239 14.61 -1.70 0.12
C ALA A 239 14.12 -0.35 -0.43
N VAL A 240 14.90 0.72 -0.24
CA VAL A 240 14.58 2.08 -0.67
C VAL A 240 15.54 2.52 -1.75
N PHE A 241 15.00 2.89 -2.90
CA PHE A 241 15.75 3.36 -4.06
C PHE A 241 15.40 4.81 -4.37
N SER A 242 16.41 5.59 -4.74
CA SER A 242 16.20 6.93 -5.29
C SER A 242 15.57 6.86 -6.69
N PRO A 243 14.99 7.96 -7.21
CA PRO A 243 14.38 7.99 -8.55
C PRO A 243 15.33 7.62 -9.69
N ASP A 244 16.64 7.78 -9.49
CA ASP A 244 17.69 7.37 -10.45
C ASP A 244 18.15 5.92 -10.29
N GLY A 245 17.43 5.11 -9.49
CA GLY A 245 17.65 3.67 -9.36
C GLY A 245 18.81 3.28 -8.44
N LYS A 246 19.31 4.18 -7.58
CA LYS A 246 20.35 3.85 -6.61
C LYS A 246 19.76 3.39 -5.29
N LEU A 247 20.26 2.29 -4.74
CA LEU A 247 19.88 1.83 -3.40
C LEU A 247 20.34 2.85 -2.35
N ILE A 248 19.39 3.41 -1.61
CA ILE A 248 19.63 4.36 -0.51
C ILE A 248 19.85 3.60 0.79
N ARG A 249 18.95 2.63 1.09
CA ARG A 249 19.00 1.82 2.33
C ARG A 249 18.15 0.57 2.24
N GLU A 250 18.39 -0.36 3.15
CA GLU A 250 17.48 -1.44 3.50
C GLU A 250 17.03 -1.28 4.96
N ILE A 251 15.73 -1.35 5.20
CA ILE A 251 15.12 -1.24 6.53
C ILE A 251 14.73 -2.64 6.97
N ALA A 252 15.39 -3.16 7.98
CA ALA A 252 15.15 -4.51 8.49
C ALA A 252 13.80 -4.57 9.23
N LEU A 253 13.06 -5.64 8.98
CA LEU A 253 11.82 -6.01 9.65
C LEU A 253 12.09 -7.20 10.60
N ASN A 254 11.21 -7.42 11.59
CA ASN A 254 11.30 -8.61 12.42
C ASN A 254 10.71 -9.84 11.72
N GLY A 255 9.68 -9.64 10.87
CA GLY A 255 9.17 -10.69 9.98
C GLY A 255 9.97 -10.80 8.69
N LYS A 256 9.84 -11.93 7.99
CA LYS A 256 10.57 -12.20 6.74
C LYS A 256 9.70 -12.06 5.49
N LYS A 257 8.41 -12.40 5.59
CA LYS A 257 7.49 -12.39 4.44
C LYS A 257 6.71 -11.08 4.37
N CYS A 258 7.45 -9.97 4.18
CA CYS A 258 6.82 -8.67 3.97
C CYS A 258 6.13 -8.64 2.60
N SER A 259 4.80 -8.49 2.61
CA SER A 259 4.01 -8.53 1.39
C SER A 259 3.73 -7.13 0.83
N ASN A 260 3.32 -6.17 1.65
CA ASN A 260 3.03 -4.82 1.14
C ASN A 260 3.30 -3.76 2.22
N LEU A 261 3.19 -2.50 1.84
CA LEU A 261 3.41 -1.38 2.76
C LEU A 261 2.50 -0.19 2.40
N VAL A 262 2.28 0.70 3.37
CA VAL A 262 1.55 1.95 3.16
C VAL A 262 2.08 3.04 4.09
N PHE A 263 2.16 4.28 3.57
CA PHE A 263 2.47 5.45 4.37
C PHE A 263 1.23 5.96 5.09
N GLY A 264 1.39 6.41 6.34
CA GLY A 264 0.29 6.90 7.17
C GLY A 264 0.77 7.69 8.39
N GLY A 265 -0.09 7.77 9.41
CA GLY A 265 0.13 8.63 10.58
C GLY A 265 -0.23 10.09 10.31
N LEU A 266 -0.15 10.95 11.32
CA LEU A 266 -0.58 12.35 11.24
C LEU A 266 0.16 13.17 10.18
N ASN A 267 1.42 12.84 9.92
CA ASN A 267 2.30 13.56 9.00
C ASN A 267 2.77 12.70 7.80
N GLY A 268 2.16 11.53 7.59
CA GLY A 268 2.52 10.63 6.50
C GLY A 268 3.88 9.95 6.62
N LYS A 269 4.52 10.02 7.78
CA LYS A 269 5.89 9.51 8.00
C LYS A 269 5.94 8.16 8.72
N LEU A 270 4.82 7.56 9.07
CA LEU A 270 4.77 6.19 9.53
C LEU A 270 4.55 5.26 8.34
N VAL A 271 5.35 4.23 8.23
CA VAL A 271 5.19 3.18 7.22
C VAL A 271 4.69 1.93 7.93
N PHE A 272 3.57 1.40 7.46
CA PHE A 272 2.95 0.19 7.97
C PHE A 272 3.18 -0.92 6.95
N VAL A 273 3.66 -2.07 7.43
CA VAL A 273 4.08 -3.19 6.58
C VAL A 273 3.28 -4.44 6.96
N THR A 274 2.71 -5.11 5.99
CA THR A 274 2.04 -6.40 6.16
C THR A 274 3.05 -7.54 6.11
N LEU A 275 2.89 -8.52 7.03
CA LEU A 275 3.81 -9.63 7.21
C LEU A 275 3.04 -10.95 7.21
N GLN A 276 3.21 -11.77 6.18
CA GLN A 276 2.49 -13.04 6.03
C GLN A 276 2.94 -14.10 7.05
N ASP A 277 4.23 -14.16 7.36
CA ASP A 277 4.78 -15.09 8.37
C ASP A 277 4.36 -14.76 9.81
N LYS A 278 4.08 -13.47 10.08
CA LYS A 278 3.56 -12.99 11.36
C LYS A 278 2.02 -12.95 11.40
N LYS A 279 1.37 -12.98 10.23
CA LYS A 279 -0.08 -12.78 10.08
C LYS A 279 -0.55 -11.52 10.80
N GLY A 280 0.23 -10.44 10.64
CA GLY A 280 0.08 -9.18 11.33
C GLY A 280 0.88 -8.08 10.65
N MET A 281 1.03 -6.96 11.33
CA MET A 281 1.70 -5.78 10.78
C MET A 281 2.81 -5.29 11.70
N GLU A 282 3.86 -4.76 11.07
CA GLU A 282 4.87 -3.92 11.70
C GLU A 282 4.76 -2.49 11.18
N ARG A 283 5.42 -1.57 11.87
CA ARG A 283 5.57 -0.19 11.43
C ARG A 283 6.95 0.33 11.73
N PHE A 284 7.38 1.33 10.99
CA PHE A 284 8.57 2.12 11.28
C PHE A 284 8.34 3.59 10.94
N ARG A 285 9.15 4.48 11.53
CA ARG A 285 9.16 5.90 11.19
C ARG A 285 10.13 6.15 10.04
N ASN A 286 9.65 6.92 9.05
CA ASN A 286 10.43 7.44 7.94
C ASN A 286 10.71 8.94 8.13
N ASP A 287 11.74 9.47 7.48
CA ASP A 287 12.07 10.91 7.48
C ASP A 287 11.30 11.71 6.42
N ILE A 288 10.88 11.05 5.33
CA ILE A 288 10.10 11.63 4.23
C ILE A 288 8.67 11.08 4.27
N PRO A 289 7.63 11.90 4.10
CA PRO A 289 6.26 11.40 4.06
C PRO A 289 5.97 10.67 2.74
N GLY A 290 4.93 9.84 2.73
CA GLY A 290 4.45 9.22 1.51
C GLY A 290 4.00 10.24 0.46
N LYS A 291 3.93 9.84 -0.79
CA LYS A 291 3.66 10.73 -1.95
C LYS A 291 2.34 11.50 -1.89
N ASN A 292 1.36 11.01 -1.13
CA ASN A 292 0.02 11.59 -1.03
C ASN A 292 -0.17 12.54 0.17
N TRP A 293 0.95 12.98 0.80
CA TRP A 293 0.96 13.81 2.01
C TRP A 293 1.53 15.20 1.81
#